data_72d390dbe166f0a2b957892b3ed8cca4
#
_entry.id   72d390dbe166f0a2b957892b3ed8cca4
#
_cell.length_a   1.000
_cell.length_b   1.000
_cell.length_c   1.000
_cell.angle_alpha   90.00
_cell.angle_beta   90.00
_cell.angle_gamma   90.00
#
_symmetry.space_group_name_H-M   'P 1'
#
loop_
_entity.id
_entity.type
_entity.pdbx_description
1 polymer ?
#
loop_
_entity_poly.entity_id
_entity_poly.type
_entity_poly.pdbx_seq_one_letter_code
_entity_poly.pdbx_strand_id
1 'polypeptide(L)'
;DDQLVFTSARPEAMGSTYGWTGEKYTDLFVAKRQKNNTFATAVAFGDSINTDYNEGVVSFSPDYKEIYFTACGSPSEKDDFCQIYYTSKNESGKWKLPEPVFLFQSDTINVGQPCLAYGGTQLFFSADAPGGFGDKDLYVVTKQQNGKWSEAKNLGPEINTDGYEGFPNISSDGKLYFASNGH
;
A
#
# COMPACT_ATOMS: atom_id res chain seq x y z
N ASP A 1 -12.35 -15.22 -5.79
CA ASP A 1 -12.48 -14.16 -4.81
C ASP A 1 -13.63 -13.24 -5.18
N ASP A 2 -14.57 -13.08 -4.23
CA ASP A 2 -15.84 -12.43 -4.48
C ASP A 2 -15.84 -10.95 -4.05
N GLN A 3 -14.67 -10.36 -3.88
CA GLN A 3 -14.54 -8.97 -3.43
C GLN A 3 -13.48 -8.21 -4.26
N LEU A 4 -13.79 -6.96 -4.55
CA LEU A 4 -12.86 -5.97 -5.07
C LEU A 4 -12.56 -4.96 -3.96
N VAL A 5 -11.30 -4.77 -3.61
CA VAL A 5 -10.85 -3.70 -2.72
C VAL A 5 -10.12 -2.66 -3.56
N PHE A 6 -10.42 -1.39 -3.34
CA PHE A 6 -9.88 -0.28 -4.14
C PHE A 6 -9.86 1.02 -3.34
N THR A 7 -9.05 1.96 -3.77
CA THR A 7 -8.91 3.31 -3.20
C THR A 7 -9.85 4.28 -3.90
N SER A 8 -10.49 5.17 -3.13
CA SER A 8 -11.39 6.19 -3.69
C SER A 8 -11.55 7.39 -2.77
N ALA A 9 -11.64 8.60 -3.36
CA ALA A 9 -11.97 9.87 -2.69
C ALA A 9 -13.47 10.22 -2.78
N ARG A 10 -14.34 9.19 -2.84
CA ARG A 10 -15.80 9.40 -2.96
C ARG A 10 -16.38 10.09 -1.74
N PRO A 11 -17.63 10.65 -1.81
CA PRO A 11 -18.24 11.40 -0.71
C PRO A 11 -18.36 10.64 0.61
N GLU A 12 -18.42 9.29 0.57
CA GLU A 12 -18.50 8.42 1.74
C GLU A 12 -17.14 8.16 2.40
N ALA A 13 -16.03 8.66 1.83
CA ALA A 13 -14.71 8.57 2.46
C ALA A 13 -14.70 9.34 3.78
N MET A 14 -13.93 8.85 4.75
CA MET A 14 -13.75 9.48 6.06
C MET A 14 -12.94 10.78 5.92
N GLY A 15 -12.82 11.51 7.02
CA GLY A 15 -11.98 12.69 7.10
C GLY A 15 -12.49 13.94 6.40
N SER A 16 -11.62 14.94 6.41
CA SER A 16 -11.86 16.28 5.85
C SER A 16 -11.66 16.29 4.34
N THR A 17 -12.00 17.41 3.72
CA THR A 17 -11.67 17.67 2.32
C THR A 17 -10.31 18.31 2.21
N TYR A 18 -9.58 17.97 1.15
CA TYR A 18 -8.30 18.61 0.83
C TYR A 18 -8.54 20.08 0.50
N GLY A 19 -7.89 21.00 1.22
CA GLY A 19 -8.18 22.44 1.16
C GLY A 19 -7.98 23.09 -0.23
N TRP A 20 -7.20 22.46 -1.10
CA TRP A 20 -6.88 22.94 -2.45
C TRP A 20 -7.84 22.43 -3.52
N THR A 21 -8.28 21.18 -3.43
CA THR A 21 -9.13 20.55 -4.45
C THR A 21 -10.60 20.50 -4.03
N GLY A 22 -10.91 20.59 -2.73
CA GLY A 22 -12.23 20.35 -2.19
C GLY A 22 -12.66 18.88 -2.25
N GLU A 23 -11.76 17.98 -2.67
CA GLU A 23 -12.00 16.54 -2.69
C GLU A 23 -11.73 15.92 -1.32
N LYS A 24 -12.39 14.82 -1.03
CA LYS A 24 -12.11 14.00 0.16
C LYS A 24 -10.71 13.37 0.09
N TYR A 25 -10.13 13.09 1.24
CA TYR A 25 -9.02 12.16 1.31
C TYR A 25 -9.45 10.77 0.80
N THR A 26 -8.47 9.99 0.38
CA THR A 26 -8.73 8.65 -0.18
C THR A 26 -8.84 7.60 0.91
N ASP A 27 -9.86 6.76 0.82
CA ASP A 27 -10.08 5.61 1.68
C ASP A 27 -10.04 4.30 0.89
N LEU A 28 -9.86 3.20 1.60
CA LEU A 28 -10.07 1.86 1.08
C LEU A 28 -11.57 1.51 1.12
N PHE A 29 -12.07 1.03 -0.01
CA PHE A 29 -13.44 0.55 -0.18
C PHE A 29 -13.46 -0.91 -0.62
N VAL A 30 -14.55 -1.60 -0.30
CA VAL A 30 -14.79 -2.97 -0.74
C VAL A 30 -16.15 -3.08 -1.43
N ALA A 31 -16.18 -3.81 -2.53
CA ALA A 31 -17.40 -4.19 -3.25
C ALA A 31 -17.46 -5.69 -3.45
N LYS A 32 -18.61 -6.31 -3.15
CA LYS A 32 -18.82 -7.74 -3.36
C LYS A 32 -19.20 -8.02 -4.80
N ARG A 33 -18.61 -9.05 -5.41
CA ARG A 33 -19.01 -9.54 -6.71
C ARG A 33 -20.37 -10.25 -6.61
N GLN A 34 -21.25 -9.94 -7.54
CA GLN A 34 -22.59 -10.54 -7.67
C GLN A 34 -22.60 -11.72 -8.66
N LYS A 35 -23.62 -12.54 -8.62
CA LYS A 35 -23.77 -13.72 -9.51
C LYS A 35 -23.76 -13.37 -11.01
N ASN A 36 -24.21 -12.17 -11.37
CA ASN A 36 -24.22 -11.64 -12.73
C ASN A 36 -22.88 -11.02 -13.17
N ASN A 37 -21.82 -11.21 -12.38
CA ASN A 37 -20.47 -10.67 -12.61
C ASN A 37 -20.34 -9.15 -12.49
N THR A 38 -21.33 -8.46 -11.93
CA THR A 38 -21.25 -7.05 -11.52
C THR A 38 -20.80 -6.95 -10.07
N PHE A 39 -20.59 -5.72 -9.59
CA PHE A 39 -20.27 -5.47 -8.19
C PHE A 39 -21.44 -4.78 -7.48
N ALA A 40 -21.66 -5.12 -6.23
CA ALA A 40 -22.59 -4.40 -5.34
C ALA A 40 -22.05 -3.00 -5.05
N THR A 41 -22.89 -2.14 -4.46
CA THR A 41 -22.46 -0.84 -3.94
C THR A 41 -21.27 -1.03 -2.99
N ALA A 42 -20.20 -0.28 -3.24
CA ALA A 42 -19.03 -0.31 -2.41
C ALA A 42 -19.33 0.31 -1.03
N VAL A 43 -18.70 -0.25 -0.01
CA VAL A 43 -18.74 0.27 1.36
C VAL A 43 -17.32 0.48 1.86
N ALA A 44 -17.14 1.29 2.90
CA ALA A 44 -15.83 1.47 3.53
C ALA A 44 -15.25 0.11 3.94
N PHE A 45 -13.95 -0.09 3.73
CA PHE A 45 -13.29 -1.37 3.96
C PHE A 45 -13.25 -1.76 5.44
N GLY A 46 -13.13 -0.79 6.34
CA GLY A 46 -13.18 -1.00 7.78
C GLY A 46 -12.79 0.24 8.58
N ASP A 47 -13.50 0.49 9.66
CA ASP A 47 -13.32 1.67 10.52
C ASP A 47 -11.97 1.69 11.28
N SER A 48 -11.28 0.55 11.37
CA SER A 48 -9.95 0.44 11.99
C SER A 48 -8.80 0.66 11.02
N ILE A 49 -9.09 0.81 9.71
CA ILE A 49 -8.09 0.93 8.65
C ILE A 49 -8.15 2.31 8.02
N ASN A 50 -9.35 2.76 7.64
CA ASN A 50 -9.56 4.11 7.13
C ASN A 50 -9.45 5.12 8.27
N THR A 51 -8.84 6.26 8.00
CA THR A 51 -8.59 7.33 8.95
C THR A 51 -9.06 8.68 8.40
N ASP A 52 -8.72 9.77 9.07
CA ASP A 52 -8.97 11.14 8.57
C ASP A 52 -7.97 11.58 7.49
N TYR A 53 -7.10 10.67 7.00
CA TYR A 53 -6.02 10.92 6.05
C TYR A 53 -6.17 10.06 4.80
N ASN A 54 -5.10 9.93 4.00
CA ASN A 54 -5.13 9.13 2.78
C ASN A 54 -4.72 7.69 3.04
N GLU A 55 -5.57 6.73 2.71
CA GLU A 55 -5.24 5.33 2.57
C GLU A 55 -5.31 4.90 1.11
N GLY A 56 -4.36 4.08 0.70
CA GLY A 56 -4.30 3.60 -0.69
C GLY A 56 -3.47 2.36 -0.88
N VAL A 57 -3.58 1.80 -2.05
CA VAL A 57 -2.86 0.61 -2.54
C VAL A 57 -2.67 -0.45 -1.46
N VAL A 58 -3.54 -1.45 -1.47
CA VAL A 58 -3.52 -2.56 -0.51
C VAL A 58 -3.02 -3.85 -1.17
N SER A 59 -2.21 -4.60 -0.45
CA SER A 59 -1.77 -5.94 -0.83
C SER A 59 -2.13 -6.96 0.26
N PHE A 60 -2.68 -8.10 -0.15
CA PHE A 60 -3.16 -9.15 0.74
C PHE A 60 -2.17 -10.30 0.85
N SER A 61 -2.11 -10.94 2.02
CA SER A 61 -1.52 -12.27 2.15
C SER A 61 -2.34 -13.32 1.36
N PRO A 62 -1.73 -14.45 0.96
CA PRO A 62 -2.43 -15.49 0.20
C PRO A 62 -3.67 -16.06 0.87
N ASP A 63 -3.73 -16.03 2.20
CA ASP A 63 -4.87 -16.51 3.00
C ASP A 63 -5.87 -15.40 3.37
N TYR A 64 -5.65 -14.15 2.87
CA TYR A 64 -6.48 -12.97 3.12
C TYR A 64 -6.64 -12.59 4.61
N LYS A 65 -5.69 -12.99 5.45
CA LYS A 65 -5.69 -12.67 6.88
C LYS A 65 -4.78 -11.51 7.26
N GLU A 66 -3.90 -11.11 6.38
CA GLU A 66 -2.96 -10.00 6.56
C GLU A 66 -3.07 -9.04 5.38
N ILE A 67 -2.87 -7.76 5.63
CA ILE A 67 -2.74 -6.74 4.60
C ILE A 67 -1.59 -5.81 4.90
N TYR A 68 -0.98 -5.33 3.81
CA TYR A 68 -0.07 -4.21 3.77
C TYR A 68 -0.72 -3.12 2.92
N PHE A 69 -0.72 -1.90 3.38
CA PHE A 69 -1.32 -0.78 2.63
C PHE A 69 -0.55 0.51 2.87
N THR A 70 -0.68 1.46 1.96
CA THR A 70 -0.11 2.79 2.11
C THR A 70 -1.05 3.67 2.92
N ALA A 71 -0.51 4.42 3.89
CA ALA A 71 -1.20 5.54 4.51
C ALA A 71 -0.30 6.77 4.51
N CYS A 72 -0.87 7.93 4.19
CA CYS A 72 -0.17 9.20 4.10
C CYS A 72 -0.86 10.23 4.97
N GLY A 73 -0.09 11.03 5.69
CA GLY A 73 -0.56 12.03 6.62
C GLY A 73 -0.45 11.61 8.08
N SER A 74 -0.42 12.59 8.96
CA SER A 74 -0.28 12.38 10.40
C SER A 74 -1.04 13.46 11.18
N PRO A 75 -1.57 13.14 12.37
CA PRO A 75 -2.16 14.13 13.28
C PRO A 75 -1.20 15.24 13.70
N SER A 76 0.10 15.04 13.52
CA SER A 76 1.14 16.00 13.93
C SER A 76 1.42 17.11 12.92
N GLU A 77 0.68 17.18 11.80
CA GLU A 77 0.61 18.27 10.81
C GLU A 77 1.91 18.73 10.15
N LYS A 78 3.06 18.12 10.41
CA LYS A 78 4.32 18.66 9.89
C LYS A 78 4.89 17.91 8.70
N ASP A 79 4.51 16.65 8.53
CA ASP A 79 5.14 15.81 7.52
C ASP A 79 4.09 14.89 6.86
N ASP A 80 3.67 15.23 5.66
CA ASP A 80 2.77 14.44 4.81
C ASP A 80 3.47 13.19 4.20
N PHE A 81 4.34 12.54 4.98
CA PHE A 81 5.02 11.35 4.50
C PHE A 81 4.08 10.15 4.45
N CYS A 82 4.24 9.38 3.38
CA CYS A 82 3.56 8.11 3.23
C CYS A 82 4.37 6.97 3.84
N GLN A 83 3.70 6.05 4.52
CA GLN A 83 4.31 4.84 5.06
C GLN A 83 3.46 3.61 4.72
N ILE A 84 4.10 2.45 4.72
CA ILE A 84 3.39 1.18 4.63
C ILE A 84 2.96 0.77 6.04
N TYR A 85 1.69 0.43 6.18
CA TYR A 85 1.10 -0.13 7.38
C TYR A 85 0.74 -1.60 7.18
N TYR A 86 0.77 -2.34 8.27
CA TYR A 86 0.42 -3.74 8.35
C TYR A 86 -0.71 -3.94 9.35
N THR A 87 -1.65 -4.81 9.03
CA THR A 87 -2.61 -5.34 10.02
C THR A 87 -3.01 -6.77 9.68
N SER A 88 -3.50 -7.47 10.68
CA SER A 88 -4.00 -8.84 10.56
C SER A 88 -5.38 -9.00 11.17
N LYS A 89 -6.11 -10.01 10.72
CA LYS A 89 -7.39 -10.39 11.35
C LYS A 89 -7.15 -11.10 12.68
N ASN A 90 -8.01 -10.77 13.66
CA ASN A 90 -8.08 -11.52 14.89
C ASN A 90 -8.88 -12.83 14.71
N GLU A 91 -9.04 -13.62 15.78
CA GLU A 91 -9.77 -14.89 15.76
C GLU A 91 -11.24 -14.74 15.34
N SER A 92 -11.86 -13.58 15.58
CA SER A 92 -13.23 -13.27 15.15
C SER A 92 -13.32 -12.78 13.72
N GLY A 93 -12.20 -12.72 12.99
CA GLY A 93 -12.14 -12.25 11.59
C GLY A 93 -12.16 -10.74 11.40
N LYS A 94 -12.05 -9.95 12.48
CA LYS A 94 -11.97 -8.50 12.44
C LYS A 94 -10.51 -8.03 12.30
N TRP A 95 -10.29 -6.97 11.53
CA TRP A 95 -8.99 -6.33 11.42
C TRP A 95 -8.57 -5.72 12.75
N LYS A 96 -7.31 -5.93 13.13
CA LYS A 96 -6.67 -5.25 14.27
C LYS A 96 -6.33 -3.81 13.89
N LEU A 97 -5.88 -3.01 14.87
CA LEU A 97 -5.31 -1.70 14.59
C LEU A 97 -4.05 -1.87 13.75
N PRO A 98 -3.88 -1.06 12.68
CA PRO A 98 -2.68 -1.11 11.85
C PRO A 98 -1.44 -0.64 12.61
N GLU A 99 -0.30 -1.21 12.24
CA GLU A 99 1.02 -0.83 12.76
C GLU A 99 1.92 -0.40 11.58
N PRO A 100 2.76 0.63 11.72
CA PRO A 100 3.70 1.04 10.68
C PRO A 100 4.76 -0.05 10.45
N VAL A 101 5.14 -0.24 9.19
CA VAL A 101 6.24 -1.15 8.80
C VAL A 101 7.47 -0.30 8.48
N PHE A 102 8.40 -0.23 9.40
CA PHE A 102 9.64 0.53 9.22
C PHE A 102 10.59 -0.23 8.29
N LEU A 103 10.68 0.21 7.02
CA LEU A 103 11.52 -0.38 5.98
C LEU A 103 12.85 0.37 5.79
N PHE A 104 12.93 1.59 6.29
CA PHE A 104 14.13 2.42 6.38
C PHE A 104 14.31 2.94 7.80
N GLN A 105 15.50 3.45 8.11
CA GLN A 105 15.81 4.04 9.43
C GLN A 105 15.26 5.47 9.59
N SER A 106 14.85 6.13 8.50
CA SER A 106 14.27 7.46 8.49
C SER A 106 12.77 7.40 8.26
N ASP A 107 12.01 8.19 9.01
CA ASP A 107 10.58 8.42 8.86
C ASP A 107 10.25 9.52 7.82
N THR A 108 11.26 10.21 7.30
CA THR A 108 11.12 11.25 6.27
C THR A 108 11.18 10.70 4.82
N ILE A 109 11.30 9.39 4.65
CA ILE A 109 11.26 8.72 3.36
C ILE A 109 9.80 8.33 3.08
N ASN A 110 9.28 8.75 1.93
CA ASN A 110 8.00 8.27 1.45
C ASN A 110 8.10 6.82 0.99
N VAL A 111 7.33 5.95 1.62
CA VAL A 111 7.27 4.52 1.31
C VAL A 111 5.83 4.14 1.05
N GLY A 112 5.55 3.47 -0.07
CA GLY A 112 4.18 3.11 -0.39
C GLY A 112 4.04 2.07 -1.48
N GLN A 113 2.79 1.83 -1.87
CA GLN A 113 2.41 0.94 -2.95
C GLN A 113 2.92 -0.50 -2.76
N PRO A 114 2.62 -1.13 -1.63
CA PRO A 114 3.09 -2.46 -1.31
C PRO A 114 2.53 -3.52 -2.25
N CYS A 115 3.39 -4.46 -2.64
CA CYS A 115 3.00 -5.71 -3.30
C CYS A 115 3.64 -6.88 -2.57
N LEU A 116 2.84 -7.62 -1.81
CA LEU A 116 3.25 -8.84 -1.13
C LEU A 116 3.28 -9.99 -2.13
N ALA A 117 4.40 -10.66 -2.26
CA ALA A 117 4.64 -11.68 -3.29
C ALA A 117 5.25 -12.97 -2.71
N TYR A 118 5.35 -13.97 -3.57
CA TYR A 118 5.99 -15.26 -3.28
C TYR A 118 5.52 -15.89 -1.96
N GLY A 119 4.19 -15.99 -1.81
CA GLY A 119 3.57 -16.59 -0.62
C GLY A 119 3.73 -15.76 0.66
N GLY A 120 3.98 -14.45 0.54
CA GLY A 120 4.17 -13.56 1.69
C GLY A 120 5.62 -13.46 2.17
N THR A 121 6.58 -13.96 1.38
CA THR A 121 8.01 -13.95 1.74
C THR A 121 8.76 -12.73 1.23
N GLN A 122 8.22 -12.00 0.25
CA GLN A 122 8.80 -10.77 -0.27
C GLN A 122 7.75 -9.66 -0.32
N LEU A 123 8.18 -8.44 -0.02
CA LEU A 123 7.36 -7.23 -0.14
C LEU A 123 8.10 -6.26 -1.09
N PHE A 124 7.49 -6.00 -2.23
CA PHE A 124 7.91 -4.98 -3.19
C PHE A 124 7.19 -3.68 -2.88
N PHE A 125 7.85 -2.56 -3.07
CA PHE A 125 7.26 -1.24 -2.79
C PHE A 125 8.03 -0.13 -3.52
N SER A 126 7.46 1.07 -3.55
CA SER A 126 8.09 2.28 -4.09
C SER A 126 8.54 3.20 -2.95
N ALA A 127 9.71 3.83 -3.09
CA ALA A 127 10.23 4.80 -2.12
C ALA A 127 11.14 5.86 -2.75
N ASP A 128 11.19 7.07 -2.14
CA ASP A 128 12.11 8.15 -2.49
C ASP A 128 13.37 8.16 -1.62
N ALA A 129 13.89 6.97 -1.32
CA ALA A 129 15.03 6.80 -0.42
C ALA A 129 16.31 7.41 -1.01
N PRO A 130 17.14 8.09 -0.19
CA PRO A 130 18.42 8.65 -0.63
C PRO A 130 19.33 7.58 -1.25
N GLY A 131 19.99 7.92 -2.35
CA GLY A 131 20.86 7.01 -3.10
C GLY A 131 20.12 6.12 -4.10
N GLY A 132 18.85 6.40 -4.35
CA GLY A 132 18.09 5.87 -5.48
C GLY A 132 18.53 6.46 -6.82
N PHE A 133 17.85 6.07 -7.91
CA PHE A 133 18.14 6.48 -9.27
C PHE A 133 17.33 7.72 -9.68
N GLY A 134 16.10 7.87 -9.17
CA GLY A 134 15.20 8.94 -9.56
C GLY A 134 14.28 9.46 -8.45
N ASP A 135 13.11 9.94 -8.86
CA ASP A 135 12.12 10.52 -7.94
C ASP A 135 11.59 9.48 -6.93
N LYS A 136 11.23 8.30 -7.43
CA LYS A 136 10.88 7.13 -6.63
C LYS A 136 11.30 5.86 -7.34
N ASP A 137 11.94 5.00 -6.60
CA ASP A 137 12.45 3.73 -7.07
C ASP A 137 11.66 2.56 -6.50
N LEU A 138 11.70 1.43 -7.18
CA LEU A 138 11.21 0.14 -6.67
C LEU A 138 12.28 -0.55 -5.81
N TYR A 139 11.83 -1.03 -4.67
CA TYR A 139 12.61 -1.77 -3.68
C TYR A 139 11.95 -3.11 -3.36
N VAL A 140 12.73 -4.01 -2.75
CA VAL A 140 12.25 -5.27 -2.20
C VAL A 140 12.87 -5.54 -0.84
N VAL A 141 12.06 -6.10 0.06
CA VAL A 141 12.51 -6.73 1.31
C VAL A 141 12.08 -8.18 1.35
N THR A 142 12.87 -9.01 2.04
CA THR A 142 12.60 -10.44 2.19
C THR A 142 12.32 -10.76 3.66
N LYS A 143 11.29 -11.58 3.92
CA LYS A 143 10.96 -12.03 5.27
C LYS A 143 12.01 -12.99 5.78
N GLN A 144 12.63 -12.67 6.91
CA GLN A 144 13.65 -13.47 7.56
C GLN A 144 13.04 -14.57 8.44
N GLN A 145 13.84 -15.54 8.87
CA GLN A 145 13.37 -16.62 9.75
C GLN A 145 12.81 -16.14 11.09
N ASN A 146 13.26 -14.97 11.59
CA ASN A 146 12.76 -14.33 12.80
C ASN A 146 11.44 -13.56 12.59
N GLY A 147 10.85 -13.62 11.39
CA GLY A 147 9.63 -12.92 11.02
C GLY A 147 9.81 -11.44 10.64
N LYS A 148 10.99 -10.87 10.79
CA LYS A 148 11.28 -9.47 10.42
C LYS A 148 11.61 -9.37 8.92
N TRP A 149 11.43 -8.19 8.36
CA TRP A 149 11.90 -7.84 7.03
C TRP A 149 13.41 -7.62 7.02
N SER A 150 14.06 -7.96 5.91
CA SER A 150 15.46 -7.62 5.65
C SER A 150 15.63 -6.12 5.45
N GLU A 151 16.86 -5.63 5.33
CA GLU A 151 17.13 -4.31 4.77
C GLU A 151 16.54 -4.20 3.36
N ALA A 152 16.07 -2.99 3.02
CA ALA A 152 15.51 -2.69 1.71
C ALA A 152 16.61 -2.73 0.64
N LYS A 153 16.34 -3.47 -0.44
CA LYS A 153 17.22 -3.58 -1.60
C LYS A 153 16.58 -2.89 -2.79
N ASN A 154 17.25 -1.87 -3.34
CA ASN A 154 16.86 -1.25 -4.60
C ASN A 154 16.94 -2.27 -5.76
N LEU A 155 15.98 -2.27 -6.67
CA LEU A 155 15.93 -3.22 -7.79
C LEU A 155 16.96 -2.93 -8.90
N GLY A 156 17.66 -1.79 -8.83
CA GLY A 156 18.75 -1.45 -9.71
C GLY A 156 18.35 -0.74 -11.00
N PRO A 157 19.34 -0.32 -11.80
CA PRO A 157 19.15 0.58 -12.94
C PRO A 157 18.49 -0.06 -14.18
N GLU A 158 18.27 -1.36 -14.18
CA GLU A 158 17.52 -2.04 -15.24
C GLU A 158 15.99 -1.91 -15.02
N ILE A 159 15.58 -1.58 -13.78
CA ILE A 159 14.18 -1.38 -13.39
C ILE A 159 13.92 0.08 -13.04
N ASN A 160 14.83 0.69 -12.27
CA ASN A 160 14.69 2.07 -11.80
C ASN A 160 15.42 3.03 -12.74
N THR A 161 14.79 4.18 -13.00
CA THR A 161 15.29 5.24 -13.90
C THR A 161 15.52 6.53 -13.11
N ASP A 162 15.82 7.62 -13.80
CA ASP A 162 15.86 8.96 -13.21
C ASP A 162 14.46 9.56 -12.98
N GLY A 163 13.41 8.84 -13.37
CA GLY A 163 12.00 9.20 -13.17
C GLY A 163 11.37 8.56 -11.95
N TYR A 164 10.11 8.24 -12.10
CA TYR A 164 9.27 7.63 -11.07
C TYR A 164 8.93 6.19 -11.47
N GLU A 165 9.21 5.24 -10.59
CA GLU A 165 8.74 3.87 -10.67
C GLU A 165 7.82 3.55 -9.49
N GLY A 166 6.64 2.97 -9.79
CA GLY A 166 5.66 2.67 -8.76
C GLY A 166 4.65 1.61 -9.14
N PHE A 167 3.74 1.32 -8.20
CA PHE A 167 2.69 0.33 -8.37
C PHE A 167 3.20 -1.06 -8.78
N PRO A 168 4.22 -1.60 -8.08
CA PRO A 168 4.72 -2.93 -8.40
C PRO A 168 3.62 -3.98 -8.22
N ASN A 169 3.59 -4.95 -9.14
CA ASN A 169 2.73 -6.11 -9.05
C ASN A 169 3.47 -7.34 -9.57
N ILE A 170 3.53 -8.40 -8.78
CA ILE A 170 4.11 -9.67 -9.17
C ILE A 170 2.99 -10.62 -9.57
N SER A 171 2.99 -11.03 -10.84
CA SER A 171 2.06 -12.03 -11.34
C SER A 171 2.37 -13.45 -10.83
N SER A 172 1.42 -14.36 -10.99
CA SER A 172 1.58 -15.75 -10.53
C SER A 172 2.71 -16.52 -11.24
N ASP A 173 3.13 -16.07 -12.44
CA ASP A 173 4.27 -16.61 -13.19
C ASP A 173 5.60 -15.87 -12.87
N GLY A 174 5.59 -14.99 -11.85
CA GLY A 174 6.78 -14.33 -11.32
C GLY A 174 7.24 -13.09 -12.10
N LYS A 175 6.41 -12.56 -13.02
CA LYS A 175 6.74 -11.33 -13.74
C LYS A 175 6.39 -10.10 -12.90
N LEU A 176 7.30 -9.14 -12.87
CA LEU A 176 7.08 -7.82 -12.28
C LEU A 176 6.42 -6.90 -13.32
N TYR A 177 5.28 -6.34 -12.95
CA TYR A 177 4.60 -5.23 -13.66
C TYR A 177 4.68 -4.00 -12.77
N PHE A 178 4.90 -2.84 -13.35
CA PHE A 178 4.97 -1.57 -12.63
C PHE A 178 4.65 -0.40 -13.56
N ALA A 179 4.37 0.76 -12.99
CA ALA A 179 4.24 2.01 -13.72
C ALA A 179 5.56 2.78 -13.67
N SER A 180 5.95 3.37 -14.80
CA SER A 180 7.12 4.24 -14.89
C SER A 180 6.84 5.42 -15.83
N ASN A 181 7.52 6.55 -15.60
CA ASN A 181 7.59 7.67 -16.53
C ASN A 181 9.01 7.87 -17.11
N GLY A 182 9.96 7.00 -16.76
CA GLY A 182 11.33 7.03 -17.25
C GLY A 182 11.65 5.99 -18.34
N HIS A 183 10.76 5.02 -18.57
CA HIS A 183 10.88 4.01 -19.63
C HIS A 183 10.16 4.39 -20.91
#